data_965770b26a5bc3b0cafa3e7a04e3f93a
#
_entry.id   965770b26a5bc3b0cafa3e7a04e3f93a
#
_cell.length_a   1.000
_cell.length_b   1.000
_cell.length_c   1.000
_cell.angle_alpha   90.00
_cell.angle_beta   90.00
_cell.angle_gamma   90.00
#
_symmetry.space_group_name_H-M   'P 1'
#
loop_
_entity.id
_entity.type
_entity.pdbx_description
1 polymer ?
#
loop_
_entity_poly.entity_id
_entity_poly.type
_entity_poly.pdbx_seq_one_letter_code
_entity_poly.pdbx_strand_id
1 'polypeptide(L)'
;MSRILIIDLTDKSIKEEAVPTGRYGRGLAMELIRRHSKEGCERLSPDNTFVVVPGLLTGCHVPCATRATVAARSDNGFAVTSITGDMPQKLASLGISGLVIKGRYECGRCAVYMDGDAVRIFPVPGMDGLTCGDIVENIRKKYGSDCAVIGTGPAGDMRLPLSGLFTTYPEGTPRFTCPRSSFGDVPGSKNLRAVIVKCNKYFGAECADEERLIRDGKALARLIIDDPICGGALPGLGSITILHLLKNKNAIPELPKGKKPCRPEKAGRLNYCCAPGCVIGCLNRHSAGNGHVFSAPEEAEVRAAMAHCFGELSEEELDRTASALSKRGMSLGLNATEFVYTAAMYIELAKLSKTSETLLSLIEETARGSVPGRLIGGGTAALGRLYPDREDIQRRVTRPANTKDSERRMSLHKLCPELGDIGDLELLYRQIFIMENLGLCIFSSFALINRPEAMELMARLYSCRTGETVTPVQLLEYAGECLAAEADMAKDSAAASVRHSIPEFVKVLYRYFGEE
;
A
#
# COMPACT_ATOMS: atom_id res chain seq x y z
N MET A 1 12.81 19.65 13.97
CA MET A 1 13.87 18.92 13.23
C MET A 1 13.39 17.52 12.90
N SER A 2 13.59 17.11 11.65
CA SER A 2 13.23 15.76 11.18
C SER A 2 14.22 14.73 11.74
N ARG A 3 13.70 13.59 12.26
CA ARG A 3 14.50 12.51 12.86
C ARG A 3 14.02 11.13 12.44
N ILE A 4 14.88 10.15 12.61
CA ILE A 4 14.58 8.73 12.48
C ILE A 4 14.50 8.15 13.90
N LEU A 5 13.42 7.41 14.18
CA LEU A 5 13.28 6.66 15.42
C LEU A 5 13.66 5.19 15.19
N ILE A 6 14.58 4.69 16.01
CA ILE A 6 14.99 3.29 16.01
C ILE A 6 14.51 2.66 17.32
N ILE A 7 13.64 1.67 17.19
CA ILE A 7 13.00 0.97 18.29
C ILE A 7 13.43 -0.49 18.25
N ASP A 8 14.10 -0.93 19.28
CA ASP A 8 14.44 -2.34 19.49
C ASP A 8 13.49 -2.95 20.52
N LEU A 9 12.69 -3.92 20.07
CA LEU A 9 11.67 -4.55 20.91
C LEU A 9 12.26 -5.57 21.89
N THR A 10 13.48 -6.05 21.65
CA THR A 10 14.14 -7.05 22.51
C THR A 10 14.62 -6.40 23.81
N ASP A 11 15.39 -5.36 23.70
CA ASP A 11 15.95 -4.61 24.83
C ASP A 11 15.09 -3.41 25.25
N LYS A 12 14.02 -3.14 24.51
CA LYS A 12 13.08 -2.03 24.69
C LYS A 12 13.75 -0.66 24.58
N SER A 13 14.86 -0.58 23.85
CA SER A 13 15.56 0.69 23.63
C SER A 13 14.92 1.52 22.52
N ILE A 14 15.03 2.83 22.67
CA ILE A 14 14.58 3.83 21.70
C ILE A 14 15.75 4.78 21.46
N LYS A 15 16.13 4.93 20.19
CA LYS A 15 17.22 5.81 19.76
C LYS A 15 16.74 6.72 18.66
N GLU A 16 17.36 7.90 18.58
CA GLU A 16 17.13 8.86 17.50
C GLU A 16 18.37 8.96 16.63
N GLU A 17 18.18 9.04 15.31
CA GLU A 17 19.21 9.32 14.34
C GLU A 17 18.82 10.49 13.44
N ALA A 18 19.82 11.20 12.93
CA ALA A 18 19.61 12.23 11.91
C ALA A 18 19.20 11.60 10.57
N VAL A 19 18.36 12.31 9.83
CA VAL A 19 17.99 11.90 8.48
C VAL A 19 19.20 12.10 7.55
N PRO A 20 19.62 11.09 6.77
CA PRO A 20 20.68 11.26 5.80
C PRO A 20 20.30 12.29 4.73
N THR A 21 21.23 13.16 4.38
CA THR A 21 21.02 14.18 3.34
C THR A 21 20.61 13.54 2.01
N GLY A 22 19.63 14.13 1.34
CA GLY A 22 19.15 13.67 0.05
C GLY A 22 18.39 12.33 0.08
N ARG A 23 18.06 11.78 1.27
CA ARG A 23 17.32 10.52 1.41
C ARG A 23 15.93 10.76 1.98
N TYR A 24 14.89 10.25 1.31
CA TYR A 24 13.49 10.41 1.70
C TYR A 24 12.61 9.33 1.09
N GLY A 25 11.40 9.15 1.61
CA GLY A 25 10.40 8.24 1.08
C GLY A 25 10.92 6.81 0.91
N ARG A 26 10.67 6.21 -0.25
CA ARG A 26 11.07 4.84 -0.58
C ARG A 26 12.61 4.67 -0.59
N GLY A 27 13.34 5.68 -1.08
CA GLY A 27 14.82 5.65 -1.07
C GLY A 27 15.39 5.63 0.35
N LEU A 28 14.81 6.39 1.29
CA LEU A 28 15.18 6.33 2.70
C LEU A 28 14.80 4.98 3.32
N ALA A 29 13.63 4.43 3.00
CA ALA A 29 13.22 3.13 3.52
C ALA A 29 14.21 2.02 3.14
N MET A 30 14.67 1.99 1.88
CA MET A 30 15.70 1.07 1.42
C MET A 30 17.01 1.24 2.21
N GLU A 31 17.46 2.47 2.38
CA GLU A 31 18.68 2.78 3.14
C GLU A 31 18.59 2.30 4.59
N LEU A 32 17.44 2.50 5.25
CA LEU A 32 17.20 2.05 6.61
C LEU A 32 17.19 0.52 6.73
N ILE A 33 16.60 -0.19 5.76
CA ILE A 33 16.67 -1.66 5.71
C ILE A 33 18.11 -2.12 5.58
N ARG A 34 18.90 -1.49 4.70
CA ARG A 34 20.31 -1.86 4.49
C ARG A 34 21.16 -1.65 5.74
N ARG A 35 20.91 -0.55 6.48
CA ARG A 35 21.69 -0.22 7.70
C ARG A 35 21.31 -1.04 8.92
N HIS A 36 20.01 -1.33 9.09
CA HIS A 36 19.49 -1.85 10.36
C HIS A 36 19.06 -3.32 10.30
N SER A 37 18.90 -3.92 9.13
CA SER A 37 18.71 -5.36 9.01
C SER A 37 20.04 -6.06 8.81
N LYS A 38 20.21 -7.21 9.47
CA LYS A 38 21.36 -8.06 9.21
C LYS A 38 21.31 -8.59 7.79
N GLU A 39 22.45 -8.55 7.09
CA GLU A 39 22.56 -9.12 5.77
C GLU A 39 22.25 -10.62 5.79
N GLY A 40 21.51 -11.11 4.78
CA GLY A 40 21.11 -12.52 4.69
C GLY A 40 20.15 -13.01 5.78
N CYS A 41 19.59 -12.13 6.62
CA CYS A 41 18.62 -12.57 7.63
C CYS A 41 17.32 -13.05 6.97
N GLU A 42 16.73 -14.07 7.58
CA GLU A 42 15.42 -14.57 7.19
C GLU A 42 14.31 -13.51 7.38
N ARG A 43 13.26 -13.59 6.56
CA ARG A 43 12.13 -12.66 6.57
C ARG A 43 11.54 -12.45 7.97
N LEU A 44 11.35 -13.50 8.76
CA LEU A 44 10.71 -13.47 10.07
C LEU A 44 11.70 -13.43 11.24
N SER A 45 13.00 -13.25 10.95
CA SER A 45 14.05 -13.09 11.95
C SER A 45 13.85 -11.83 12.79
N PRO A 46 14.21 -11.84 14.09
CA PRO A 46 14.37 -10.61 14.88
C PRO A 46 15.33 -9.59 14.24
N ASP A 47 16.35 -10.08 13.50
CA ASP A 47 17.36 -9.28 12.83
C ASP A 47 16.85 -8.55 11.57
N ASN A 48 15.68 -8.96 11.04
CA ASN A 48 14.99 -8.19 10.02
C ASN A 48 14.36 -6.93 10.62
N THR A 49 14.28 -5.85 9.89
CA THR A 49 13.62 -4.62 10.33
C THR A 49 12.27 -4.44 9.64
N PHE A 50 11.35 -3.83 10.36
CA PHE A 50 10.10 -3.29 9.85
C PHE A 50 10.22 -1.77 9.83
N VAL A 51 10.14 -1.18 8.65
CA VAL A 51 10.41 0.25 8.45
C VAL A 51 9.16 0.95 7.93
N VAL A 52 8.86 2.13 8.46
CA VAL A 52 7.78 3.02 7.99
C VAL A 52 8.38 4.40 7.75
N VAL A 53 8.29 4.89 6.52
CA VAL A 53 8.87 6.17 6.10
C VAL A 53 7.81 7.02 5.41
N PRO A 54 7.35 8.13 6.00
CA PRO A 54 6.51 9.10 5.30
C PRO A 54 7.23 9.62 4.05
N GLY A 55 6.46 9.87 2.99
CA GLY A 55 7.03 10.56 1.83
C GLY A 55 7.46 11.99 2.17
N LEU A 56 8.35 12.56 1.38
CA LEU A 56 8.93 13.89 1.64
C LEU A 56 7.89 14.98 1.87
N LEU A 57 6.82 14.99 1.07
CA LEU A 57 5.75 15.98 1.13
C LEU A 57 4.58 15.56 2.04
N THR A 58 4.64 14.35 2.63
CA THR A 58 3.62 13.88 3.57
C THR A 58 3.66 14.74 4.84
N GLY A 59 2.50 15.20 5.28
CA GLY A 59 2.40 16.13 6.40
C GLY A 59 2.57 17.62 6.01
N CYS A 60 2.77 17.92 4.74
CA CYS A 60 2.73 19.26 4.17
C CYS A 60 1.37 19.56 3.50
N HIS A 61 1.09 20.81 3.23
CA HIS A 61 -0.11 21.28 2.51
C HIS A 61 -0.03 20.99 0.99
N VAL A 62 0.22 19.70 0.64
CA VAL A 62 0.32 19.24 -0.75
C VAL A 62 -0.78 18.22 -1.02
N PRO A 63 -1.61 18.40 -2.09
CA PRO A 63 -2.70 17.49 -2.39
C PRO A 63 -2.19 16.09 -2.74
N CYS A 64 -2.89 15.07 -2.27
CA CYS A 64 -2.55 13.66 -2.48
C CYS A 64 -1.19 13.21 -1.93
N ALA A 65 -0.42 14.06 -1.23
CA ALA A 65 0.80 13.68 -0.52
C ALA A 65 0.45 13.06 0.84
N THR A 66 -0.09 11.84 0.82
CA THR A 66 -0.74 11.19 1.96
C THR A 66 -0.14 9.82 2.29
N ARG A 67 1.01 9.49 1.70
CA ARG A 67 1.55 8.14 1.73
C ARG A 67 2.79 8.03 2.61
N ALA A 68 2.96 6.84 3.17
CA ALA A 68 4.23 6.37 3.71
C ALA A 68 4.62 5.05 3.04
N THR A 69 5.90 4.84 2.88
CA THR A 69 6.48 3.57 2.47
C THR A 69 6.65 2.67 3.68
N VAL A 70 6.23 1.41 3.56
CA VAL A 70 6.56 0.34 4.49
C VAL A 70 7.48 -0.63 3.79
N ALA A 71 8.56 -1.03 4.46
CA ALA A 71 9.55 -1.91 3.89
C ALA A 71 10.11 -2.90 4.92
N ALA A 72 10.60 -4.04 4.42
CA ALA A 72 11.33 -5.06 5.16
C ALA A 72 12.16 -5.91 4.20
N ARG A 73 13.13 -6.68 4.70
CA ARG A 73 13.70 -7.77 3.90
C ARG A 73 12.66 -8.85 3.67
N SER A 74 12.71 -9.45 2.51
CA SER A 74 11.87 -10.59 2.12
C SER A 74 12.76 -11.72 1.63
N ASP A 75 12.17 -12.89 1.43
CA ASP A 75 12.88 -14.04 0.85
C ASP A 75 13.46 -13.75 -0.55
N ASN A 76 12.94 -12.70 -1.19
CA ASN A 76 13.37 -12.24 -2.52
C ASN A 76 14.12 -10.88 -2.47
N GLY A 77 14.78 -10.57 -1.35
CA GLY A 77 15.57 -9.36 -1.16
C GLY A 77 14.82 -8.25 -0.44
N PHE A 78 14.20 -7.32 -1.15
CA PHE A 78 13.52 -6.15 -0.60
C PHE A 78 12.02 -6.17 -0.92
N ALA A 79 11.19 -6.08 0.11
CA ALA A 79 9.75 -5.94 -0.05
C ALA A 79 9.30 -4.54 0.35
N VAL A 80 8.41 -3.95 -0.43
CA VAL A 80 7.93 -2.59 -0.23
C VAL A 80 6.42 -2.50 -0.52
N THR A 81 5.72 -1.73 0.29
CA THR A 81 4.34 -1.34 0.04
C THR A 81 4.11 0.11 0.46
N SER A 82 3.02 0.70 0.00
CA SER A 82 2.62 2.06 0.35
C SER A 82 1.37 2.05 1.19
N ILE A 83 1.40 2.72 2.32
CA ILE A 83 0.24 2.90 3.20
C ILE A 83 -0.32 4.32 3.12
N THR A 84 -1.57 4.48 3.53
CA THR A 84 -2.28 5.75 3.63
C THR A 84 -3.16 5.75 4.89
N GLY A 85 -4.06 6.69 5.01
CA GLY A 85 -4.86 6.90 6.22
C GLY A 85 -4.37 8.16 6.94
N ASP A 86 -4.58 8.22 8.23
CA ASP A 86 -4.14 9.36 9.05
C ASP A 86 -2.71 9.19 9.61
N MET A 87 -2.22 7.96 9.66
CA MET A 87 -0.93 7.62 10.28
C MET A 87 0.28 8.27 9.59
N PRO A 88 0.45 8.24 8.25
CA PRO A 88 1.60 8.85 7.61
C PRO A 88 1.76 10.34 7.91
N GLN A 89 0.66 11.09 7.85
CA GLN A 89 0.66 12.53 8.05
C GLN A 89 0.91 12.90 9.51
N LYS A 90 0.32 12.17 10.45
CA LYS A 90 0.56 12.39 11.88
C LYS A 90 2.00 12.07 12.26
N LEU A 91 2.57 11.00 11.70
CA LEU A 91 3.97 10.64 11.90
C LEU A 91 4.91 11.75 11.41
N ALA A 92 4.68 12.24 10.17
CA ALA A 92 5.44 13.36 9.61
C ALA A 92 5.27 14.66 10.40
N SER A 93 4.06 14.92 10.92
CA SER A 93 3.78 16.11 11.75
C SER A 93 4.45 16.08 13.13
N LEU A 94 4.86 14.91 13.63
CA LEU A 94 5.72 14.76 14.80
C LEU A 94 7.22 14.90 14.46
N GLY A 95 7.58 15.26 13.23
CA GLY A 95 8.96 15.36 12.78
C GLY A 95 9.66 14.01 12.60
N ILE A 96 8.89 12.91 12.47
CA ILE A 96 9.45 11.57 12.29
C ILE A 96 9.49 11.26 10.79
N SER A 97 10.70 11.28 10.23
CA SER A 97 10.96 10.99 8.81
C SER A 97 11.17 9.49 8.55
N GLY A 98 11.44 8.71 9.59
CA GLY A 98 11.61 7.26 9.49
C GLY A 98 11.37 6.60 10.84
N LEU A 99 10.69 5.46 10.82
CA LEU A 99 10.49 4.59 11.96
C LEU A 99 11.06 3.22 11.63
N VAL A 100 12.05 2.79 12.40
CA VAL A 100 12.71 1.49 12.29
C VAL A 100 12.36 0.65 13.50
N ILE A 101 11.75 -0.51 13.30
CA ILE A 101 11.40 -1.44 14.38
C ILE A 101 12.13 -2.75 14.15
N LYS A 102 12.97 -3.14 15.09
CA LYS A 102 13.77 -4.38 15.07
C LYS A 102 13.61 -5.18 16.36
N GLY A 103 14.24 -6.32 16.41
CA GLY A 103 14.13 -7.22 17.55
C GLY A 103 12.79 -7.94 17.62
N ARG A 104 12.52 -8.58 18.77
CA ARG A 104 11.25 -9.25 19.09
C ARG A 104 10.90 -8.99 20.54
N TYR A 105 9.63 -8.68 20.79
CA TYR A 105 9.14 -8.54 22.16
C TYR A 105 8.84 -9.93 22.76
N GLU A 106 9.47 -10.26 23.90
CA GLU A 106 9.45 -11.63 24.43
C GLU A 106 8.26 -11.91 25.39
N CYS A 107 7.64 -10.85 25.94
CA CYS A 107 6.61 -10.99 26.97
C CYS A 107 5.18 -10.92 26.40
N GLY A 108 4.88 -11.71 25.41
CA GLY A 108 3.58 -11.67 24.71
C GLY A 108 3.57 -10.64 23.57
N ARG A 109 2.48 -9.89 23.39
CA ARG A 109 2.39 -8.85 22.36
C ARG A 109 2.57 -7.47 22.94
N CYS A 110 3.17 -6.59 22.14
CA CYS A 110 3.37 -5.20 22.49
C CYS A 110 2.75 -4.25 21.47
N ALA A 111 2.61 -3.01 21.88
CA ALA A 111 2.40 -1.87 21.00
C ALA A 111 3.46 -0.80 21.26
N VAL A 112 3.71 0.00 20.23
CA VAL A 112 4.53 1.22 20.31
C VAL A 112 3.58 2.40 20.26
N TYR A 113 3.63 3.26 21.26
CA TYR A 113 2.90 4.52 21.32
C TYR A 113 3.88 5.69 21.18
N MET A 114 3.49 6.69 20.43
CA MET A 114 4.23 7.93 20.30
C MET A 114 3.30 9.14 20.20
N ASP A 115 3.72 10.20 20.84
CA ASP A 115 3.15 11.54 20.73
C ASP A 115 4.27 12.60 20.64
N GLY A 116 3.94 13.87 20.85
CA GLY A 116 4.94 14.96 20.82
C GLY A 116 5.99 14.88 21.93
N ASP A 117 5.68 14.21 23.03
CA ASP A 117 6.48 14.24 24.26
C ASP A 117 7.21 12.92 24.53
N ALA A 118 6.66 11.78 24.08
CA ALA A 118 7.18 10.48 24.46
C ALA A 118 7.00 9.40 23.40
N VAL A 119 7.93 8.44 23.40
CA VAL A 119 7.80 7.15 22.72
C VAL A 119 7.85 6.04 23.77
N ARG A 120 6.90 5.10 23.73
CA ARG A 120 6.76 4.05 24.74
C ARG A 120 6.45 2.71 24.10
N ILE A 121 7.06 1.64 24.63
CA ILE A 121 6.78 0.25 24.31
C ILE A 121 6.03 -0.35 25.49
N PHE A 122 4.88 -0.97 25.27
CA PHE A 122 4.10 -1.55 26.35
C PHE A 122 3.37 -2.82 25.92
N PRO A 123 3.10 -3.74 26.86
CA PRO A 123 2.33 -4.95 26.58
C PRO A 123 0.86 -4.63 26.29
N VAL A 124 0.26 -5.41 25.40
CA VAL A 124 -1.17 -5.32 25.05
C VAL A 124 -1.88 -6.67 25.26
N PRO A 125 -2.03 -7.10 26.51
CA PRO A 125 -2.74 -8.35 26.81
C PRO A 125 -4.19 -8.26 26.38
N GLY A 126 -4.78 -9.40 25.98
CA GLY A 126 -6.19 -9.50 25.60
C GLY A 126 -6.52 -9.00 24.19
N MET A 127 -5.50 -8.69 23.38
CA MET A 127 -5.70 -8.34 21.96
C MET A 127 -5.47 -9.51 20.99
N ASP A 128 -5.21 -10.70 21.50
CA ASP A 128 -5.03 -11.89 20.67
C ASP A 128 -6.36 -12.35 20.07
N GLY A 129 -6.36 -12.68 18.78
CA GLY A 129 -7.53 -13.13 18.04
C GLY A 129 -8.58 -12.06 17.74
N LEU A 130 -8.38 -10.83 18.20
CA LEU A 130 -9.29 -9.72 17.87
C LEU A 130 -9.18 -9.35 16.39
N THR A 131 -10.32 -8.98 15.79
CA THR A 131 -10.34 -8.45 14.43
C THR A 131 -9.61 -7.10 14.34
N CYS A 132 -9.22 -6.69 13.14
CA CYS A 132 -8.60 -5.38 12.93
C CYS A 132 -9.49 -4.24 13.45
N GLY A 133 -10.82 -4.37 13.33
CA GLY A 133 -11.80 -3.42 13.85
C GLY A 133 -11.76 -3.33 15.37
N ASP A 134 -11.82 -4.47 16.06
CA ASP A 134 -11.80 -4.53 17.52
C ASP A 134 -10.49 -4.00 18.11
N ILE A 135 -9.35 -4.28 17.43
CA ILE A 135 -8.05 -3.76 17.84
C ILE A 135 -8.06 -2.22 17.81
N VAL A 136 -8.54 -1.62 16.71
CA VAL A 136 -8.62 -0.16 16.57
C VAL A 136 -9.55 0.44 17.62
N GLU A 137 -10.73 -0.18 17.83
CA GLU A 137 -11.70 0.27 18.83
C GLU A 137 -11.10 0.27 20.24
N ASN A 138 -10.44 -0.83 20.65
CA ASN A 138 -9.78 -0.93 21.96
C ASN A 138 -8.67 0.11 22.13
N ILE A 139 -7.85 0.33 21.10
CA ILE A 139 -6.80 1.35 21.15
C ILE A 139 -7.42 2.75 21.30
N ARG A 140 -8.44 3.07 20.51
CA ARG A 140 -9.08 4.39 20.56
C ARG A 140 -9.85 4.66 21.83
N LYS A 141 -10.46 3.65 22.42
CA LYS A 141 -11.08 3.76 23.76
C LYS A 141 -10.04 4.16 24.82
N LYS A 142 -8.82 3.64 24.72
CA LYS A 142 -7.75 3.87 25.70
C LYS A 142 -6.95 5.16 25.48
N TYR A 143 -6.63 5.49 24.23
CA TYR A 143 -5.69 6.57 23.89
C TYR A 143 -6.35 7.80 23.24
N GLY A 144 -7.64 7.70 22.93
CA GLY A 144 -8.44 8.76 22.32
C GLY A 144 -8.72 8.52 20.83
N SER A 145 -9.79 9.14 20.35
CA SER A 145 -10.26 9.01 18.96
C SER A 145 -9.34 9.68 17.94
N ASP A 146 -8.43 10.51 18.38
CA ASP A 146 -7.43 11.22 17.58
C ASP A 146 -6.15 10.41 17.32
N CYS A 147 -6.08 9.17 17.83
CA CYS A 147 -4.97 8.26 17.53
C CYS A 147 -5.07 7.68 16.13
N ALA A 148 -3.95 7.72 15.40
CA ALA A 148 -3.71 6.94 14.21
C ALA A 148 -3.04 5.61 14.56
N VAL A 149 -3.40 4.54 13.86
CA VAL A 149 -2.89 3.20 14.14
C VAL A 149 -2.43 2.53 12.85
N ILE A 150 -1.25 1.91 12.87
CA ILE A 150 -0.84 0.89 11.93
C ILE A 150 -0.64 -0.41 12.70
N GLY A 151 -1.14 -1.52 12.20
CA GLY A 151 -1.05 -2.78 12.90
C GLY A 151 -1.28 -4.00 12.04
N THR A 152 -1.27 -5.14 12.69
CA THR A 152 -1.54 -6.44 12.08
C THR A 152 -2.69 -7.14 12.79
N GLY A 153 -3.52 -7.82 12.01
CA GLY A 153 -4.66 -8.59 12.50
C GLY A 153 -4.33 -10.06 12.79
N PRO A 154 -5.37 -10.91 12.99
CA PRO A 154 -5.20 -12.34 13.26
C PRO A 154 -4.32 -13.09 12.24
N ALA A 155 -4.40 -12.76 10.95
CA ALA A 155 -3.54 -13.38 9.95
C ALA A 155 -2.04 -13.12 10.19
N GLY A 156 -1.68 -11.90 10.64
CA GLY A 156 -0.31 -11.57 11.01
C GLY A 156 0.13 -12.26 12.31
N ASP A 157 -0.80 -12.46 13.27
CA ASP A 157 -0.53 -13.21 14.50
C ASP A 157 -0.11 -14.64 14.19
N MET A 158 -0.76 -15.26 13.22
CA MET A 158 -0.43 -16.58 12.71
C MET A 158 0.80 -16.59 11.80
N ARG A 159 1.36 -15.42 11.50
CA ARG A 159 2.50 -15.22 10.58
C ARG A 159 2.22 -15.78 9.19
N LEU A 160 1.00 -15.64 8.73
CA LEU A 160 0.64 -16.09 7.39
C LEU A 160 1.29 -15.18 6.34
N PRO A 161 1.95 -15.71 5.32
CA PRO A 161 2.53 -14.92 4.24
C PRO A 161 1.53 -14.01 3.52
N LEU A 162 0.24 -14.38 3.47
CA LEU A 162 -0.82 -13.53 2.92
C LEU A 162 -1.34 -12.47 3.90
N SER A 163 -0.77 -12.36 5.10
CA SER A 163 -1.19 -11.33 6.06
C SER A 163 -0.76 -9.94 5.64
N GLY A 164 -1.61 -8.96 5.84
CA GLY A 164 -1.35 -7.57 5.55
C GLY A 164 -1.39 -6.69 6.79
N LEU A 165 -1.14 -5.41 6.54
CA LEU A 165 -1.25 -4.37 7.54
C LEU A 165 -2.62 -3.69 7.44
N PHE A 166 -3.10 -3.15 8.54
CA PHE A 166 -4.18 -2.17 8.52
C PHE A 166 -3.67 -0.81 8.99
N THR A 167 -4.29 0.25 8.52
CA THR A 167 -4.13 1.62 9.02
C THR A 167 -5.51 2.20 9.32
N THR A 168 -5.58 3.23 10.16
CA THR A 168 -6.84 3.92 10.42
C THR A 168 -7.10 5.03 9.40
N TYR A 169 -8.38 5.23 9.11
CA TYR A 169 -8.87 6.48 8.52
C TYR A 169 -9.01 7.57 9.59
N PRO A 170 -9.15 8.85 9.20
CA PRO A 170 -9.38 9.92 10.14
C PRO A 170 -10.56 9.71 11.10
N GLU A 171 -11.63 9.08 10.64
CA GLU A 171 -12.79 8.73 11.46
C GLU A 171 -12.64 7.46 12.30
N GLY A 172 -11.51 6.78 12.21
CA GLY A 172 -11.18 5.67 13.09
C GLY A 172 -11.44 4.27 12.61
N THR A 173 -12.07 4.10 11.46
CA THR A 173 -12.24 2.76 10.88
C THR A 173 -10.91 2.21 10.40
N PRO A 174 -10.64 0.90 10.57
CA PRO A 174 -9.44 0.31 9.99
C PRO A 174 -9.55 0.25 8.47
N ARG A 175 -8.44 0.52 7.82
CA ARG A 175 -8.25 0.25 6.41
C ARG A 175 -7.22 -0.83 6.25
N PHE A 176 -7.62 -1.93 5.63
CA PHE A 176 -6.66 -2.92 5.18
C PHE A 176 -5.81 -2.32 4.06
N THR A 177 -4.52 -2.53 4.13
CA THR A 177 -3.58 -2.06 3.14
C THR A 177 -2.56 -3.13 2.89
N CYS A 178 -2.63 -3.76 1.74
CA CYS A 178 -1.57 -4.62 1.26
C CYS A 178 -1.79 -5.21 -0.14
N PRO A 179 -2.17 -4.43 -1.14
CA PRO A 179 -2.39 -5.01 -2.46
C PRO A 179 -1.11 -5.49 -3.14
N ARG A 180 0.07 -5.03 -2.70
CA ARG A 180 1.33 -5.25 -3.41
C ARG A 180 2.27 -6.23 -2.73
N SER A 181 2.29 -6.22 -1.41
CA SER A 181 3.16 -7.07 -0.60
C SER A 181 2.49 -7.35 0.71
N SER A 182 2.39 -8.60 1.05
CA SER A 182 1.89 -9.02 2.35
C SER A 182 2.97 -8.78 3.39
N PHE A 183 2.71 -7.92 4.38
CA PHE A 183 3.69 -7.47 5.37
C PHE A 183 3.29 -7.78 6.80
N GLY A 184 2.08 -8.27 7.04
CA GLY A 184 1.56 -8.49 8.39
C GLY A 184 2.34 -9.53 9.18
N ASP A 185 2.99 -10.47 8.50
CA ASP A 185 3.81 -11.51 9.10
C ASP A 185 5.11 -10.98 9.73
N VAL A 186 5.71 -9.93 9.18
CA VAL A 186 6.94 -9.34 9.72
C VAL A 186 6.70 -8.70 11.09
N PRO A 187 5.78 -7.71 11.28
CA PRO A 187 5.48 -7.22 12.63
C PRO A 187 4.85 -8.31 13.52
N GLY A 188 4.08 -9.24 12.94
CA GLY A 188 3.56 -10.41 13.67
C GLY A 188 4.67 -11.27 14.26
N SER A 189 5.77 -11.50 13.53
CA SER A 189 6.94 -12.25 14.00
C SER A 189 7.70 -11.55 15.13
N LYS A 190 7.58 -10.22 15.21
CA LYS A 190 8.16 -9.38 16.25
C LYS A 190 7.27 -9.26 17.49
N ASN A 191 6.11 -9.92 17.49
CA ASN A 191 5.06 -9.73 18.47
C ASN A 191 4.57 -8.28 18.59
N LEU A 192 4.71 -7.50 17.51
CA LEU A 192 4.21 -6.13 17.42
C LEU A 192 2.76 -6.13 16.96
N ARG A 193 1.83 -5.71 17.84
CA ARG A 193 0.41 -5.58 17.53
C ARG A 193 0.13 -4.33 16.72
N ALA A 194 0.66 -3.20 17.18
CA ALA A 194 0.38 -1.90 16.56
C ALA A 194 1.45 -0.87 16.88
N VAL A 195 1.56 0.12 16.00
CA VAL A 195 2.15 1.42 16.26
C VAL A 195 1.01 2.44 16.35
N ILE A 196 0.98 3.21 17.41
CA ILE A 196 -0.05 4.18 17.75
C ILE A 196 0.59 5.57 17.73
N VAL A 197 0.09 6.45 16.89
CA VAL A 197 0.57 7.84 16.77
C VAL A 197 -0.51 8.80 17.20
N LYS A 198 -0.28 9.54 18.26
CA LYS A 198 -1.16 10.59 18.75
C LYS A 198 -0.64 11.95 18.34
N CYS A 199 -1.35 12.60 17.44
CA CYS A 199 -1.06 13.95 16.98
C CYS A 199 -2.36 14.61 16.51
N ASN A 200 -2.59 15.84 16.93
CA ASN A 200 -3.76 16.60 16.52
C ASN A 200 -3.57 17.33 15.18
N LYS A 201 -2.36 17.28 14.61
CA LYS A 201 -2.01 17.90 13.33
C LYS A 201 -1.87 16.87 12.23
N TYR A 202 -2.36 17.19 11.05
CA TYR A 202 -2.14 16.44 9.81
C TYR A 202 -1.10 17.11 8.89
N PHE A 203 -0.96 18.42 9.02
CA PHE A 203 -0.09 19.27 8.19
C PHE A 203 0.84 20.08 9.11
N GLY A 204 1.76 19.39 9.75
CA GLY A 204 2.70 19.99 10.70
C GLY A 204 4.17 19.73 10.35
N ALA A 205 4.43 19.17 9.16
CA ALA A 205 5.80 18.96 8.70
C ALA A 205 6.45 20.30 8.33
N GLU A 206 7.66 20.55 8.84
CA GLU A 206 8.43 21.77 8.58
C GLU A 206 8.77 21.89 7.08
N CYS A 207 8.65 23.09 6.52
CA CYS A 207 8.98 23.40 5.12
C CYS A 207 9.93 24.60 5.08
N ALA A 208 10.87 24.60 4.14
CA ALA A 208 11.78 25.72 3.93
C ALA A 208 11.06 26.96 3.36
N ASP A 209 10.05 26.74 2.51
CA ASP A 209 9.21 27.79 1.92
C ASP A 209 7.75 27.30 1.86
N GLU A 210 7.00 27.54 2.93
CA GLU A 210 5.62 27.08 3.05
C GLU A 210 4.66 27.83 2.14
N GLU A 211 4.85 29.14 1.93
CA GLU A 211 3.98 29.95 1.09
C GLU A 211 4.03 29.49 -0.38
N ARG A 212 5.25 29.29 -0.88
CA ARG A 212 5.46 28.79 -2.23
C ARG A 212 4.97 27.35 -2.37
N LEU A 213 5.19 26.50 -1.35
CA LEU A 213 4.71 25.11 -1.32
C LEU A 213 3.17 25.06 -1.44
N ILE A 214 2.44 25.90 -0.71
CA ILE A 214 0.97 25.99 -0.77
C ILE A 214 0.53 26.46 -2.16
N ARG A 215 1.20 27.44 -2.75
CA ARG A 215 0.88 27.93 -4.10
C ARG A 215 1.08 26.86 -5.17
N ASP A 216 2.24 26.20 -5.17
CA ASP A 216 2.56 25.15 -6.13
C ASP A 216 1.71 23.89 -5.86
N GLY A 217 1.36 23.60 -4.60
CA GLY A 217 0.39 22.58 -4.22
C GLY A 217 -1.02 22.83 -4.81
N LYS A 218 -1.48 24.08 -4.84
CA LYS A 218 -2.74 24.43 -5.52
C LYS A 218 -2.68 24.20 -7.03
N ALA A 219 -1.53 24.46 -7.66
CA ALA A 219 -1.33 24.15 -9.08
C ALA A 219 -1.37 22.63 -9.32
N LEU A 220 -0.72 21.83 -8.49
CA LEU A 220 -0.79 20.37 -8.54
C LEU A 220 -2.22 19.87 -8.35
N ALA A 221 -2.99 20.45 -7.41
CA ALA A 221 -4.40 20.11 -7.20
C ALA A 221 -5.24 20.30 -8.47
N ARG A 222 -5.00 21.39 -9.21
CA ARG A 222 -5.71 21.66 -10.47
C ARG A 222 -5.42 20.59 -11.52
N LEU A 223 -4.13 20.23 -11.71
CA LEU A 223 -3.76 19.15 -12.64
C LEU A 223 -4.49 17.85 -12.31
N ILE A 224 -4.59 17.51 -11.02
CA ILE A 224 -5.25 16.27 -10.56
C ILE A 224 -6.77 16.34 -10.75
N ILE A 225 -7.40 17.47 -10.42
CA ILE A 225 -8.86 17.65 -10.49
C ILE A 225 -9.35 17.78 -11.93
N ASP A 226 -8.55 18.39 -12.80
CA ASP A 226 -8.90 18.60 -14.21
C ASP A 226 -8.69 17.34 -15.07
N ASP A 227 -7.96 16.34 -14.54
CA ASP A 227 -7.75 15.06 -15.21
C ASP A 227 -9.05 14.22 -15.21
N PRO A 228 -9.48 13.66 -16.36
CA PRO A 228 -10.75 12.94 -16.47
C PRO A 228 -10.81 11.65 -15.62
N ILE A 229 -9.66 11.03 -15.32
CA ILE A 229 -9.61 9.85 -14.46
C ILE A 229 -9.58 10.27 -13.00
N CYS A 230 -8.66 11.15 -12.61
CA CYS A 230 -8.47 11.57 -11.22
C CYS A 230 -9.62 12.41 -10.68
N GLY A 231 -10.13 13.36 -11.46
CA GLY A 231 -11.22 14.26 -11.07
C GLY A 231 -12.61 13.80 -11.53
N GLY A 232 -12.69 12.80 -12.40
CA GLY A 232 -13.93 12.29 -12.98
C GLY A 232 -14.23 10.84 -12.60
N ALA A 233 -13.58 9.87 -13.24
CA ALA A 233 -13.91 8.46 -13.09
C ALA A 233 -13.65 7.90 -11.69
N LEU A 234 -12.49 8.17 -11.10
CA LEU A 234 -12.15 7.70 -9.76
C LEU A 234 -13.09 8.21 -8.66
N PRO A 235 -13.43 9.53 -8.58
CA PRO A 235 -14.41 9.99 -7.60
C PRO A 235 -15.83 9.50 -7.89
N GLY A 236 -16.17 9.18 -9.15
CA GLY A 236 -17.48 8.72 -9.57
C GLY A 236 -17.73 7.25 -9.34
N LEU A 237 -16.78 6.42 -9.74
CA LEU A 237 -16.92 4.96 -9.77
C LEU A 237 -16.12 4.27 -8.64
N GLY A 238 -15.13 4.96 -8.07
CA GLY A 238 -14.19 4.36 -7.13
C GLY A 238 -13.12 3.54 -7.81
N SER A 239 -12.49 2.60 -7.07
CA SER A 239 -11.38 1.78 -7.56
C SER A 239 -11.75 0.84 -8.72
N ILE A 240 -13.04 0.58 -8.93
CA ILE A 240 -13.53 -0.18 -10.09
C ILE A 240 -13.13 0.46 -11.44
N THR A 241 -12.85 1.77 -11.44
CA THR A 241 -12.26 2.48 -12.58
C THR A 241 -11.05 1.75 -13.14
N ILE A 242 -10.22 1.17 -12.27
CA ILE A 242 -9.01 0.44 -12.66
C ILE A 242 -9.36 -0.80 -13.48
N LEU A 243 -10.44 -1.52 -13.11
CA LEU A 243 -10.89 -2.68 -13.87
C LEU A 243 -11.42 -2.29 -15.26
N HIS A 244 -12.11 -1.15 -15.36
CA HIS A 244 -12.55 -0.65 -16.66
C HIS A 244 -11.34 -0.33 -17.55
N LEU A 245 -10.33 0.35 -17.01
CA LEU A 245 -9.09 0.66 -17.73
C LEU A 245 -8.30 -0.57 -18.12
N LEU A 246 -8.31 -1.63 -17.30
CA LEU A 246 -7.68 -2.92 -17.65
C LEU A 246 -8.39 -3.63 -18.80
N LYS A 247 -9.70 -3.43 -18.95
CA LYS A 247 -10.44 -3.99 -20.08
C LYS A 247 -10.18 -3.19 -21.36
N ASN A 248 -10.42 -1.89 -21.31
CA ASN A 248 -10.21 -0.95 -22.41
C ASN A 248 -10.20 0.48 -21.86
N LYS A 249 -9.33 1.37 -22.36
CA LYS A 249 -9.32 2.79 -21.97
C LYS A 249 -10.66 3.50 -22.25
N ASN A 250 -11.44 3.04 -23.24
CA ASN A 250 -12.75 3.56 -23.59
C ASN A 250 -13.93 2.90 -22.83
N ALA A 251 -13.65 1.93 -21.95
CA ALA A 251 -14.68 1.20 -21.19
C ALA A 251 -15.17 1.96 -19.95
N ILE A 252 -14.66 3.16 -19.68
CA ILE A 252 -15.16 4.02 -18.61
C ILE A 252 -16.55 4.53 -19.04
N PRO A 253 -17.61 4.27 -18.24
CA PRO A 253 -18.92 4.78 -18.54
C PRO A 253 -18.92 6.32 -18.66
N GLU A 254 -19.68 6.87 -19.61
CA GLU A 254 -19.88 8.31 -19.67
C GLU A 254 -20.48 8.80 -18.35
N LEU A 255 -19.75 9.70 -17.71
CA LEU A 255 -20.22 10.34 -16.49
C LEU A 255 -21.06 11.57 -16.87
N PRO A 256 -22.17 11.85 -16.19
CA PRO A 256 -23.01 13.00 -16.51
C PRO A 256 -22.19 14.30 -16.48
N LYS A 257 -22.13 15.01 -17.60
CA LYS A 257 -21.43 16.30 -17.69
C LYS A 257 -21.99 17.28 -16.67
N GLY A 258 -21.11 17.89 -15.86
CA GLY A 258 -21.46 18.97 -14.93
C GLY A 258 -22.02 18.54 -13.58
N LYS A 259 -22.20 17.25 -13.32
CA LYS A 259 -22.48 16.75 -11.96
C LYS A 259 -21.26 16.00 -11.49
N LYS A 260 -20.72 16.37 -10.30
CA LYS A 260 -19.83 15.44 -9.59
C LYS A 260 -20.57 14.14 -9.52
N PRO A 261 -20.00 13.01 -9.98
CA PRO A 261 -20.69 11.74 -9.96
C PRO A 261 -21.16 11.47 -8.53
N CYS A 262 -22.47 11.53 -8.31
CA CYS A 262 -23.06 11.18 -7.03
C CYS A 262 -22.96 9.68 -6.89
N ARG A 263 -22.05 9.20 -6.06
CA ARG A 263 -22.20 7.89 -5.48
C ARG A 263 -23.52 7.90 -4.70
N PRO A 264 -24.31 6.80 -4.70
CA PRO A 264 -25.66 6.81 -4.17
C PRO A 264 -25.73 7.45 -2.77
N GLU A 265 -26.57 8.44 -2.60
CA GLU A 265 -26.76 9.20 -1.35
C GLU A 265 -27.25 8.33 -0.18
N LYS A 266 -27.70 7.11 -0.44
CA LYS A 266 -28.27 6.17 0.56
C LYS A 266 -27.30 5.68 1.64
N ALA A 267 -26.00 5.93 1.52
CA ALA A 267 -25.00 5.55 2.52
C ALA A 267 -24.58 6.69 3.46
N GLY A 268 -25.37 7.77 3.59
CA GLY A 268 -24.91 9.00 4.25
C GLY A 268 -23.64 9.53 3.56
N ARG A 269 -23.37 10.82 3.64
CA ARG A 269 -22.15 11.44 3.02
C ARG A 269 -20.87 10.95 3.68
N LEU A 270 -20.54 9.67 3.48
CA LEU A 270 -19.25 9.14 3.88
C LEU A 270 -18.17 9.83 3.04
N ASN A 271 -17.16 10.35 3.71
CA ASN A 271 -16.02 10.93 3.04
C ASN A 271 -15.28 9.84 2.27
N TYR A 272 -15.25 9.94 0.94
CA TYR A 272 -14.56 8.97 0.08
C TYR A 272 -13.04 9.21 -0.03
N CYS A 273 -12.50 10.16 0.72
CA CYS A 273 -11.08 10.40 0.82
C CYS A 273 -10.43 9.43 1.81
N CYS A 274 -9.26 8.90 1.44
CA CYS A 274 -8.54 7.95 2.27
C CYS A 274 -7.69 8.62 3.37
N ALA A 275 -7.38 9.89 3.21
CA ALA A 275 -6.56 10.67 4.12
C ALA A 275 -6.86 12.16 3.97
N PRO A 276 -6.53 12.99 4.98
CA PRO A 276 -6.56 14.44 4.85
C PRO A 276 -5.68 14.91 3.67
N GLY A 277 -6.18 15.88 2.90
CA GLY A 277 -5.48 16.39 1.71
C GLY A 277 -5.69 15.57 0.43
N CYS A 278 -6.42 14.46 0.46
CA CYS A 278 -6.82 13.75 -0.74
C CYS A 278 -7.86 14.55 -1.53
N VAL A 279 -7.60 14.84 -2.81
CA VAL A 279 -8.53 15.54 -3.71
C VAL A 279 -9.23 14.62 -4.71
N ILE A 280 -8.93 13.32 -4.71
CA ILE A 280 -9.48 12.32 -5.64
C ILE A 280 -10.76 11.68 -5.09
N GLY A 281 -10.75 11.19 -3.86
CA GLY A 281 -11.94 10.57 -3.25
C GLY A 281 -12.34 9.23 -3.88
N CYS A 282 -11.40 8.33 -4.13
CA CYS A 282 -11.62 7.06 -4.84
C CYS A 282 -12.05 5.88 -3.95
N LEU A 283 -12.27 6.09 -2.66
CA LEU A 283 -12.61 5.01 -1.74
C LEU A 283 -13.97 4.36 -2.04
N ASN A 284 -13.99 3.05 -1.95
CA ASN A 284 -15.23 2.29 -1.83
C ASN A 284 -15.51 2.05 -0.35
N ARG A 285 -16.67 2.49 0.12
CA ARG A 285 -17.13 2.28 1.49
C ARG A 285 -18.47 1.57 1.47
N HIS A 286 -18.59 0.58 2.33
CA HIS A 286 -19.75 -0.28 2.44
C HIS A 286 -20.27 -0.27 3.88
N SER A 287 -21.60 -0.35 4.04
CA SER A 287 -22.19 -0.56 5.34
C SER A 287 -21.92 -2.00 5.80
N ALA A 288 -21.37 -2.14 6.99
CA ALA A 288 -21.18 -3.46 7.61
C ALA A 288 -22.42 -3.94 8.43
N GLY A 289 -23.47 -3.14 8.47
CA GLY A 289 -24.57 -3.27 9.44
C GLY A 289 -24.19 -2.64 10.79
N ASN A 290 -25.17 -2.49 11.68
CA ASN A 290 -24.97 -1.94 13.03
C ASN A 290 -24.28 -0.56 13.10
N GLY A 291 -24.38 0.25 12.06
CA GLY A 291 -23.72 1.57 11.98
C GLY A 291 -22.22 1.53 11.68
N HIS A 292 -21.63 0.37 11.55
CA HIS A 292 -20.24 0.23 11.16
C HIS A 292 -20.06 0.36 9.64
N VAL A 293 -18.94 0.93 9.25
CA VAL A 293 -18.53 1.07 7.85
C VAL A 293 -17.21 0.34 7.68
N PHE A 294 -17.07 -0.41 6.60
CA PHE A 294 -15.78 -0.93 6.19
C PHE A 294 -15.38 -0.36 4.82
N SER A 295 -14.10 -0.32 4.58
CA SER A 295 -13.55 0.05 3.28
C SER A 295 -12.89 -1.17 2.67
N ALA A 296 -13.31 -1.49 1.46
CA ALA A 296 -12.75 -2.57 0.65
C ALA A 296 -12.01 -1.97 -0.57
N PRO A 297 -10.81 -1.41 -0.39
CA PRO A 297 -10.07 -0.82 -1.51
C PRO A 297 -9.69 -1.87 -2.58
N GLU A 298 -9.67 -3.14 -2.20
CA GLU A 298 -9.31 -4.28 -3.04
C GLU A 298 -10.51 -5.05 -3.59
N GLU A 299 -11.74 -4.63 -3.30
CA GLU A 299 -12.94 -5.36 -3.72
C GLU A 299 -12.99 -5.58 -5.23
N ALA A 300 -12.57 -4.59 -6.01
CA ALA A 300 -12.46 -4.71 -7.45
C ALA A 300 -11.44 -5.77 -7.88
N GLU A 301 -10.32 -5.88 -7.19
CA GLU A 301 -9.27 -6.88 -7.46
C GLU A 301 -9.73 -8.27 -7.03
N VAL A 302 -10.37 -8.39 -5.86
CA VAL A 302 -11.01 -9.64 -5.41
C VAL A 302 -12.06 -10.10 -6.41
N ARG A 303 -12.91 -9.19 -6.88
CA ARG A 303 -13.90 -9.46 -7.90
C ARG A 303 -13.28 -9.97 -9.22
N ALA A 304 -12.17 -9.36 -9.65
CA ALA A 304 -11.45 -9.77 -10.84
C ALA A 304 -10.79 -11.16 -10.67
N ALA A 305 -10.21 -11.44 -9.50
CA ALA A 305 -9.67 -12.76 -9.18
C ALA A 305 -10.77 -13.83 -9.15
N MET A 306 -11.93 -13.50 -8.59
CA MET A 306 -13.12 -14.36 -8.61
C MET A 306 -13.57 -14.66 -10.03
N ALA A 307 -13.73 -13.64 -10.88
CA ALA A 307 -14.13 -13.83 -12.27
C ALA A 307 -13.12 -14.69 -13.06
N HIS A 308 -11.83 -14.56 -12.77
CA HIS A 308 -10.78 -15.37 -13.38
C HIS A 308 -10.83 -16.83 -12.93
N CYS A 309 -10.96 -17.08 -11.63
CA CYS A 309 -10.87 -18.43 -11.07
C CYS A 309 -12.22 -19.16 -11.03
N PHE A 310 -13.34 -18.44 -10.96
CA PHE A 310 -14.70 -18.94 -10.73
C PHE A 310 -15.69 -18.36 -11.74
N GLY A 311 -15.28 -18.21 -13.00
CA GLY A 311 -16.09 -17.57 -14.05
C GLY A 311 -17.39 -18.30 -14.42
N GLU A 312 -17.64 -19.49 -13.87
CA GLU A 312 -18.90 -20.22 -14.01
C GLU A 312 -20.00 -19.73 -13.07
N LEU A 313 -19.63 -18.94 -12.01
CA LEU A 313 -20.58 -18.32 -11.12
C LEU A 313 -21.30 -17.16 -11.81
N SER A 314 -22.55 -16.92 -11.42
CA SER A 314 -23.30 -15.75 -11.89
C SER A 314 -22.66 -14.43 -11.44
N GLU A 315 -22.89 -13.36 -12.18
CA GLU A 315 -22.37 -12.00 -11.84
C GLU A 315 -22.79 -11.58 -10.42
N GLU A 316 -24.02 -11.88 -10.03
CA GLU A 316 -24.53 -11.56 -8.69
C GLU A 316 -23.80 -12.36 -7.59
N GLU A 317 -23.52 -13.65 -7.82
CA GLU A 317 -22.76 -14.47 -6.88
C GLU A 317 -21.30 -14.01 -6.78
N LEU A 318 -20.68 -13.65 -7.91
CA LEU A 318 -19.34 -13.08 -7.94
C LEU A 318 -19.25 -11.79 -7.11
N ASP A 319 -20.21 -10.88 -7.28
CA ASP A 319 -20.25 -9.60 -6.56
C ASP A 319 -20.49 -9.81 -5.06
N ARG A 320 -21.47 -10.63 -4.70
CA ARG A 320 -21.78 -10.95 -3.30
C ARG A 320 -20.60 -11.62 -2.59
N THR A 321 -20.00 -12.60 -3.25
CA THR A 321 -18.88 -13.37 -2.65
C THR A 321 -17.62 -12.53 -2.56
N ALA A 322 -17.29 -11.72 -3.57
CA ALA A 322 -16.15 -10.80 -3.53
C ALA A 322 -16.28 -9.79 -2.39
N SER A 323 -17.49 -9.22 -2.20
CA SER A 323 -17.75 -8.31 -1.09
C SER A 323 -17.60 -8.98 0.29
N ALA A 324 -18.10 -10.20 0.43
CA ALA A 324 -17.97 -10.99 1.67
C ALA A 324 -16.52 -11.33 1.98
N LEU A 325 -15.75 -11.79 0.98
CA LEU A 325 -14.32 -12.10 1.11
C LEU A 325 -13.49 -10.84 1.44
N SER A 326 -13.78 -9.72 0.78
CA SER A 326 -13.09 -8.45 1.05
C SER A 326 -13.34 -7.97 2.49
N LYS A 327 -14.59 -8.04 2.97
CA LYS A 327 -14.95 -7.71 4.35
C LYS A 327 -14.25 -8.61 5.35
N ARG A 328 -14.25 -9.93 5.10
CA ARG A 328 -13.63 -10.89 5.99
C ARG A 328 -12.12 -10.78 5.97
N GLY A 329 -11.52 -10.66 4.79
CA GLY A 329 -10.08 -10.42 4.63
C GLY A 329 -9.61 -9.19 5.39
N MET A 330 -10.34 -8.07 5.27
CA MET A 330 -10.04 -6.85 6.03
C MET A 330 -10.12 -7.08 7.55
N SER A 331 -11.12 -7.81 8.04
CA SER A 331 -11.27 -8.08 9.47
C SER A 331 -10.13 -8.93 10.04
N LEU A 332 -9.57 -9.83 9.23
CA LEU A 332 -8.46 -10.71 9.58
C LEU A 332 -7.08 -10.08 9.34
N GLY A 333 -7.00 -9.01 8.56
CA GLY A 333 -5.74 -8.51 8.02
C GLY A 333 -5.13 -9.48 6.99
N LEU A 334 -5.96 -10.05 6.12
CA LEU A 334 -5.59 -11.02 5.10
C LEU A 334 -5.78 -10.44 3.69
N ASN A 335 -4.85 -10.66 2.78
CA ASN A 335 -4.96 -10.30 1.38
C ASN A 335 -6.01 -11.19 0.69
N ALA A 336 -7.22 -10.65 0.50
CA ALA A 336 -8.34 -11.41 -0.04
C ALA A 336 -8.17 -11.74 -1.53
N THR A 337 -7.44 -10.94 -2.29
CA THR A 337 -7.15 -11.21 -3.72
C THR A 337 -6.25 -12.43 -3.87
N GLU A 338 -5.13 -12.45 -3.17
CA GLU A 338 -4.20 -13.59 -3.17
C GLU A 338 -4.83 -14.84 -2.52
N PHE A 339 -5.69 -14.63 -1.53
CA PHE A 339 -6.48 -15.72 -0.96
C PHE A 339 -7.33 -16.41 -2.01
N VAL A 340 -8.02 -15.67 -2.89
CA VAL A 340 -8.86 -16.27 -3.96
C VAL A 340 -8.03 -17.15 -4.89
N TYR A 341 -6.87 -16.68 -5.34
CA TYR A 341 -5.98 -17.48 -6.19
C TYR A 341 -5.50 -18.75 -5.49
N THR A 342 -5.07 -18.62 -4.22
CA THR A 342 -4.56 -19.75 -3.46
C THR A 342 -5.66 -20.75 -3.12
N ALA A 343 -6.84 -20.28 -2.76
CA ALA A 343 -8.00 -21.13 -2.50
C ALA A 343 -8.46 -21.86 -3.75
N ALA A 344 -8.46 -21.21 -4.92
CA ALA A 344 -8.76 -21.88 -6.19
C ALA A 344 -7.78 -23.01 -6.48
N MET A 345 -6.47 -22.78 -6.28
CA MET A 345 -5.46 -23.82 -6.40
C MET A 345 -5.69 -24.96 -5.41
N TYR A 346 -5.96 -24.64 -4.14
CA TYR A 346 -6.23 -25.65 -3.12
C TYR A 346 -7.50 -26.48 -3.42
N ILE A 347 -8.58 -25.85 -3.88
CA ILE A 347 -9.82 -26.52 -4.27
C ILE A 347 -9.56 -27.58 -5.35
N GLU A 348 -8.77 -27.24 -6.36
CA GLU A 348 -8.44 -28.20 -7.43
C GLU A 348 -7.53 -29.32 -6.93
N LEU A 349 -6.53 -29.02 -6.10
CA LEU A 349 -5.64 -30.03 -5.51
C LEU A 349 -6.38 -30.98 -4.57
N ALA A 350 -7.29 -30.47 -3.76
CA ALA A 350 -8.08 -31.23 -2.80
C ALA A 350 -9.36 -31.84 -3.41
N LYS A 351 -9.61 -31.60 -4.71
CA LYS A 351 -10.82 -32.06 -5.44
C LYS A 351 -12.12 -31.64 -4.77
N LEU A 352 -12.18 -30.42 -4.27
CA LEU A 352 -13.37 -29.82 -3.67
C LEU A 352 -14.29 -29.21 -4.74
N SER A 353 -15.56 -29.02 -4.38
CA SER A 353 -16.52 -28.31 -5.24
C SER A 353 -16.14 -26.83 -5.38
N LYS A 354 -16.17 -26.32 -6.62
CA LYS A 354 -15.79 -24.95 -6.96
C LYS A 354 -16.98 -24.01 -6.83
N THR A 355 -17.36 -23.71 -5.57
CA THR A 355 -18.53 -22.91 -5.24
C THR A 355 -18.18 -21.74 -4.31
N SER A 356 -19.10 -20.77 -4.21
CA SER A 356 -19.00 -19.65 -3.27
C SER A 356 -18.95 -20.11 -1.81
N GLU A 357 -19.73 -21.13 -1.45
CA GLU A 357 -19.77 -21.70 -0.10
C GLU A 357 -18.43 -22.32 0.28
N THR A 358 -17.79 -23.04 -0.64
CA THR A 358 -16.45 -23.60 -0.42
C THR A 358 -15.44 -22.49 -0.15
N LEU A 359 -15.42 -21.41 -0.93
CA LEU A 359 -14.54 -20.27 -0.71
C LEU A 359 -14.77 -19.61 0.65
N LEU A 360 -16.04 -19.37 1.01
CA LEU A 360 -16.40 -18.76 2.29
C LEU A 360 -16.06 -19.67 3.47
N SER A 361 -16.17 -20.99 3.30
CA SER A 361 -15.70 -21.96 4.30
C SER A 361 -14.17 -21.91 4.47
N LEU A 362 -13.42 -21.84 3.38
CA LEU A 362 -11.95 -21.84 3.40
C LEU A 362 -11.37 -20.55 4.03
N ILE A 363 -12.01 -19.39 3.89
CA ILE A 363 -11.54 -18.19 4.61
C ILE A 363 -11.75 -18.33 6.13
N GLU A 364 -12.80 -19.02 6.57
CA GLU A 364 -13.01 -19.32 7.99
C GLU A 364 -12.01 -20.39 8.50
N GLU A 365 -11.62 -21.37 7.68
CA GLU A 365 -10.51 -22.28 8.00
C GLU A 365 -9.20 -21.51 8.15
N THR A 366 -8.96 -20.51 7.29
CA THR A 366 -7.79 -19.63 7.39
C THR A 366 -7.83 -18.78 8.67
N ALA A 367 -9.01 -18.27 9.04
CA ALA A 367 -9.20 -17.52 10.27
C ALA A 367 -8.92 -18.34 11.54
N ARG A 368 -9.28 -19.64 11.51
CA ARG A 368 -9.02 -20.59 12.62
C ARG A 368 -7.58 -21.10 12.66
N GLY A 369 -6.79 -20.88 11.62
CA GLY A 369 -5.43 -21.40 11.49
C GLY A 369 -5.36 -22.93 11.40
N SER A 370 -6.40 -23.56 10.85
CA SER A 370 -6.42 -25.00 10.55
C SER A 370 -5.36 -25.39 9.52
N VAL A 371 -5.10 -26.68 9.35
CA VAL A 371 -4.13 -27.14 8.33
C VAL A 371 -4.46 -26.61 6.94
N PRO A 372 -5.70 -26.77 6.40
CA PRO A 372 -6.08 -26.15 5.13
C PRO A 372 -5.90 -24.62 5.14
N GLY A 373 -6.32 -23.97 6.22
CA GLY A 373 -6.23 -22.52 6.37
C GLY A 373 -4.79 -22.00 6.35
N ARG A 374 -3.85 -22.69 6.97
CA ARG A 374 -2.42 -22.35 6.94
C ARG A 374 -1.79 -22.58 5.58
N LEU A 375 -2.17 -23.66 4.88
CA LEU A 375 -1.73 -23.93 3.51
C LEU A 375 -2.18 -22.80 2.57
N ILE A 376 -3.44 -22.40 2.65
CA ILE A 376 -3.99 -21.32 1.82
C ILE A 376 -3.36 -19.98 2.23
N GLY A 377 -3.24 -19.70 3.53
CA GLY A 377 -2.58 -18.49 4.04
C GLY A 377 -1.09 -18.37 3.69
N GLY A 378 -0.47 -19.48 3.24
CA GLY A 378 0.89 -19.53 2.72
C GLY A 378 1.06 -18.92 1.32
N GLY A 379 -0.03 -18.79 0.57
CA GLY A 379 -0.02 -18.26 -0.79
C GLY A 379 0.29 -19.29 -1.88
N THR A 380 0.04 -18.93 -3.13
CA THR A 380 0.19 -19.82 -4.31
C THR A 380 1.62 -20.35 -4.47
N ALA A 381 2.62 -19.52 -4.18
CA ALA A 381 4.03 -19.94 -4.26
C ALA A 381 4.39 -21.01 -3.23
N ALA A 382 3.89 -20.89 -2.00
CA ALA A 382 4.13 -21.89 -0.95
C ALA A 382 3.41 -23.21 -1.30
N LEU A 383 2.16 -23.11 -1.76
CA LEU A 383 1.39 -24.27 -2.15
C LEU A 383 2.01 -24.97 -3.39
N GLY A 384 2.53 -24.19 -4.36
CA GLY A 384 3.24 -24.72 -5.52
C GLY A 384 4.52 -25.49 -5.16
N ARG A 385 5.26 -25.04 -4.15
CA ARG A 385 6.44 -25.79 -3.66
C ARG A 385 6.07 -27.14 -3.03
N LEU A 386 4.89 -27.26 -2.43
CA LEU A 386 4.40 -28.52 -1.88
C LEU A 386 3.90 -29.49 -2.95
N TYR A 387 3.49 -28.97 -4.09
CA TYR A 387 2.95 -29.76 -5.22
C TYR A 387 3.67 -29.41 -6.52
N PRO A 388 4.99 -29.70 -6.64
CA PRO A 388 5.79 -29.30 -7.80
C PRO A 388 5.28 -29.94 -9.11
N ASP A 389 4.70 -31.14 -9.03
CA ASP A 389 4.14 -31.86 -10.20
C ASP A 389 2.83 -31.25 -10.72
N ARG A 390 2.29 -30.23 -10.03
CA ARG A 390 1.03 -29.56 -10.38
C ARG A 390 1.23 -28.08 -10.72
N GLU A 391 2.35 -27.76 -11.34
CA GLU A 391 2.64 -26.40 -11.84
C GLU A 391 1.58 -25.92 -12.85
N ASP A 392 0.93 -26.88 -13.57
CA ASP A 392 -0.18 -26.59 -14.48
C ASP A 392 -1.33 -25.86 -13.79
N ILE A 393 -1.70 -26.27 -12.56
CA ILE A 393 -2.75 -25.62 -11.76
C ILE A 393 -2.28 -24.23 -11.34
N GLN A 394 -1.07 -24.12 -10.80
CA GLN A 394 -0.54 -22.84 -10.36
C GLN A 394 -0.53 -21.81 -11.51
N ARG A 395 -0.04 -22.18 -12.69
CA ARG A 395 -0.03 -21.29 -13.86
C ARG A 395 -1.42 -20.87 -14.33
N ARG A 396 -2.41 -21.73 -14.21
CA ARG A 396 -3.78 -21.47 -14.65
C ARG A 396 -4.52 -20.54 -13.68
N VAL A 397 -4.35 -20.72 -12.35
CA VAL A 397 -5.02 -19.88 -11.34
C VAL A 397 -4.33 -18.55 -11.16
N THR A 398 -2.99 -18.50 -11.22
CA THR A 398 -2.27 -17.23 -11.17
C THR A 398 -2.40 -16.51 -12.50
N ARG A 399 -2.74 -15.21 -12.44
CA ARG A 399 -2.75 -14.39 -13.66
C ARG A 399 -1.35 -14.40 -14.28
N PRO A 400 -1.18 -14.83 -15.54
CA PRO A 400 0.10 -14.68 -16.21
C PRO A 400 0.44 -13.20 -16.24
N ALA A 401 1.66 -12.86 -15.83
CA ALA A 401 2.22 -11.56 -16.14
C ALA A 401 2.17 -11.39 -17.65
N ASN A 402 1.37 -10.46 -18.14
CA ASN A 402 1.12 -10.34 -19.57
C ASN A 402 2.34 -9.64 -20.18
N THR A 403 3.29 -10.41 -20.69
CA THR A 403 4.53 -9.94 -21.31
C THR A 403 4.27 -9.14 -22.60
N LYS A 404 3.13 -9.33 -23.24
CA LYS A 404 2.79 -8.62 -24.49
C LYS A 404 2.48 -7.13 -24.31
N ASP A 405 2.10 -6.70 -23.11
CA ASP A 405 1.87 -5.26 -22.85
C ASP A 405 3.19 -4.47 -22.74
N SER A 406 4.33 -5.12 -22.57
CA SER A 406 5.67 -4.48 -22.52
C SER A 406 6.21 -4.09 -23.90
N GLU A 407 5.59 -4.50 -24.99
CA GLU A 407 6.00 -4.19 -26.36
C GLU A 407 5.30 -2.94 -26.94
N ARG A 408 4.34 -2.36 -26.21
CA ARG A 408 3.68 -1.12 -26.66
C ARG A 408 4.60 0.07 -26.44
N ARG A 409 4.82 0.85 -27.47
CA ARG A 409 5.57 2.10 -27.37
C ARG A 409 4.73 3.14 -26.65
N MET A 410 5.30 3.76 -25.62
CA MET A 410 4.76 4.94 -24.98
C MET A 410 5.55 6.16 -25.44
N SER A 411 4.88 7.27 -25.74
CA SER A 411 5.52 8.54 -26.11
C SER A 411 6.16 9.27 -24.91
N LEU A 412 6.80 8.55 -23.98
CA LEU A 412 7.38 9.13 -22.76
C LEU A 412 8.72 9.84 -23.00
N HIS A 413 9.43 9.55 -24.08
CA HIS A 413 10.77 10.09 -24.37
C HIS A 413 10.84 11.61 -24.53
N LYS A 414 9.73 12.28 -24.78
CA LYS A 414 9.71 13.74 -24.94
C LYS A 414 9.87 14.52 -23.63
N LEU A 415 9.83 13.84 -22.47
CA LEU A 415 9.85 14.50 -21.16
C LEU A 415 11.23 14.93 -20.69
N CYS A 416 12.26 14.18 -21.02
CA CYS A 416 13.63 14.43 -20.56
C CYS A 416 14.63 13.88 -21.58
N PRO A 417 14.84 14.57 -22.71
CA PRO A 417 15.80 14.14 -23.74
C PRO A 417 17.24 14.06 -23.22
N GLU A 418 17.55 14.76 -22.14
CA GLU A 418 18.88 14.78 -21.51
C GLU A 418 19.27 13.44 -20.86
N LEU A 419 18.31 12.57 -20.55
CA LEU A 419 18.57 11.27 -19.94
C LEU A 419 19.05 10.19 -20.94
N GLY A 420 19.14 10.54 -22.23
CA GLY A 420 19.56 9.60 -23.27
C GLY A 420 18.49 8.55 -23.59
N ASP A 421 18.92 7.43 -24.16
CA ASP A 421 18.03 6.35 -24.61
C ASP A 421 17.61 5.44 -23.45
N ILE A 422 16.77 5.97 -22.55
CA ILE A 422 16.12 5.19 -21.50
C ILE A 422 14.81 4.63 -22.06
N GLY A 423 14.59 3.32 -21.95
CA GLY A 423 13.35 2.70 -22.39
C GLY A 423 12.12 3.27 -21.65
N ASP A 424 10.98 3.36 -22.36
CA ASP A 424 9.73 3.91 -21.82
C ASP A 424 9.29 3.30 -20.48
N LEU A 425 9.51 2.00 -20.31
CA LEU A 425 9.17 1.29 -19.08
C LEU A 425 10.04 1.76 -17.91
N GLU A 426 11.33 1.93 -18.13
CA GLU A 426 12.25 2.44 -17.12
C GLU A 426 11.88 3.87 -16.71
N LEU A 427 11.58 4.74 -17.67
CA LEU A 427 11.17 6.11 -17.40
C LEU A 427 9.83 6.16 -16.62
N LEU A 428 8.88 5.27 -16.94
CA LEU A 428 7.64 5.12 -16.18
C LEU A 428 7.92 4.71 -14.73
N TYR A 429 8.78 3.72 -14.50
CA TYR A 429 9.15 3.29 -13.16
C TYR A 429 9.83 4.39 -12.36
N ARG A 430 10.72 5.18 -12.98
CA ARG A 430 11.37 6.32 -12.33
C ARG A 430 10.36 7.39 -11.91
N GLN A 431 9.38 7.72 -12.76
CA GLN A 431 8.32 8.67 -12.40
C GLN A 431 7.44 8.15 -11.25
N ILE A 432 7.04 6.88 -11.28
CA ILE A 432 6.31 6.26 -10.17
C ILE A 432 7.14 6.30 -8.88
N PHE A 433 8.44 6.00 -8.97
CA PHE A 433 9.34 6.04 -7.82
C PHE A 433 9.43 7.44 -7.20
N ILE A 434 9.53 8.48 -8.04
CA ILE A 434 9.52 9.89 -7.58
C ILE A 434 8.21 10.18 -6.83
N MET A 435 7.07 9.78 -7.38
CA MET A 435 5.78 9.98 -6.72
C MET A 435 5.73 9.28 -5.35
N GLU A 436 6.23 8.06 -5.24
CA GLU A 436 6.30 7.32 -3.97
C GLU A 436 7.26 7.98 -2.97
N ASN A 437 8.41 8.46 -3.43
CA ASN A 437 9.36 9.21 -2.60
C ASN A 437 8.76 10.50 -2.06
N LEU A 438 8.00 11.22 -2.88
CA LEU A 438 7.32 12.44 -2.46
C LEU A 438 6.09 12.15 -1.58
N GLY A 439 5.63 10.90 -1.51
CA GLY A 439 4.43 10.51 -0.77
C GLY A 439 3.13 10.74 -1.51
N LEU A 440 3.18 10.94 -2.82
CA LEU A 440 2.01 11.14 -3.67
C LEU A 440 1.24 9.83 -3.87
N CYS A 441 -0.08 9.95 -3.99
CA CYS A 441 -0.93 8.81 -4.24
C CYS A 441 -0.71 8.26 -5.65
N ILE A 442 -0.55 6.94 -5.78
CA ILE A 442 -0.37 6.31 -7.09
C ILE A 442 -1.54 6.58 -8.06
N PHE A 443 -2.77 6.80 -7.56
CA PHE A 443 -3.91 7.14 -8.41
C PHE A 443 -3.82 8.55 -9.01
N SER A 444 -2.99 9.44 -8.48
CA SER A 444 -2.70 10.71 -9.13
C SER A 444 -1.77 10.59 -10.34
N SER A 445 -1.20 9.41 -10.60
CA SER A 445 -0.31 9.16 -11.73
C SER A 445 -0.96 9.41 -13.10
N PHE A 446 -2.28 9.21 -13.24
CA PHE A 446 -3.00 9.54 -14.47
C PHE A 446 -2.89 11.03 -14.84
N ALA A 447 -2.84 11.89 -13.83
CA ALA A 447 -2.70 13.33 -14.01
C ALA A 447 -1.24 13.81 -14.04
N LEU A 448 -0.30 13.05 -13.50
CA LEU A 448 1.06 13.52 -13.23
C LEU A 448 2.13 12.88 -14.12
N ILE A 449 1.93 11.61 -14.52
CA ILE A 449 2.87 10.92 -15.41
C ILE A 449 2.74 11.44 -16.83
N ASN A 450 3.85 11.49 -17.57
CA ASN A 450 3.93 11.94 -18.95
C ASN A 450 3.54 13.42 -19.15
N ARG A 451 3.71 14.26 -18.11
CA ARG A 451 3.46 15.71 -18.16
C ARG A 451 4.67 16.49 -17.66
N PRO A 452 5.36 17.25 -18.53
CA PRO A 452 6.50 18.08 -18.15
C PRO A 452 6.17 19.05 -17.02
N GLU A 453 5.02 19.71 -17.09
CA GLU A 453 4.56 20.64 -16.07
C GLU A 453 4.37 20.00 -14.69
N ALA A 454 3.97 18.73 -14.64
CA ALA A 454 3.85 17.99 -13.38
C ALA A 454 5.23 17.66 -12.79
N MET A 455 6.18 17.27 -13.62
CA MET A 455 7.57 17.02 -13.18
C MET A 455 8.21 18.29 -12.63
N GLU A 456 8.03 19.42 -13.30
CA GLU A 456 8.49 20.73 -12.83
C GLU A 456 7.84 21.13 -11.50
N LEU A 457 6.54 20.87 -11.32
CA LEU A 457 5.85 21.11 -10.06
C LEU A 457 6.40 20.23 -8.95
N MET A 458 6.66 18.95 -9.21
CA MET A 458 7.23 18.02 -8.24
C MET A 458 8.63 18.46 -7.80
N ALA A 459 9.47 18.91 -8.73
CA ALA A 459 10.81 19.45 -8.43
C ALA A 459 10.74 20.73 -7.58
N ARG A 460 9.81 21.65 -7.89
CA ARG A 460 9.60 22.86 -7.08
C ARG A 460 9.06 22.54 -5.68
N LEU A 461 8.11 21.61 -5.56
CA LEU A 461 7.58 21.18 -4.26
C LEU A 461 8.66 20.50 -3.40
N TYR A 462 9.54 19.71 -4.01
CA TYR A 462 10.74 19.20 -3.35
C TYR A 462 11.58 20.36 -2.78
N SER A 463 11.90 21.34 -3.65
CA SER A 463 12.74 22.50 -3.27
C SER A 463 12.09 23.33 -2.15
N CYS A 464 10.77 23.56 -2.20
CA CYS A 464 10.04 24.25 -1.14
C CYS A 464 10.08 23.50 0.19
N ARG A 465 10.11 22.17 0.16
CA ARG A 465 10.17 21.33 1.37
C ARG A 465 11.55 21.30 2.00
N THR A 466 12.61 21.17 1.17
CA THR A 466 13.98 20.93 1.62
C THR A 466 14.85 22.19 1.69
N GLY A 467 14.53 23.21 0.91
CA GLY A 467 15.41 24.36 0.65
C GLY A 467 16.47 24.09 -0.43
N GLU A 468 16.59 22.84 -0.92
CA GLU A 468 17.54 22.46 -1.96
C GLU A 468 16.87 22.60 -3.33
N THR A 469 17.56 23.18 -4.30
CA THR A 469 17.06 23.29 -5.67
C THR A 469 17.38 22.01 -6.43
N VAL A 470 16.37 21.38 -7.03
CA VAL A 470 16.50 20.20 -7.88
C VAL A 470 15.77 20.40 -9.19
N THR A 471 16.28 19.77 -10.24
CA THR A 471 15.65 19.70 -11.56
C THR A 471 14.84 18.40 -11.72
N PRO A 472 13.89 18.33 -12.65
CA PRO A 472 13.22 17.07 -13.02
C PRO A 472 14.20 15.95 -13.38
N VAL A 473 15.28 16.27 -14.09
CA VAL A 473 16.32 15.32 -14.49
C VAL A 473 17.00 14.71 -13.27
N GLN A 474 17.42 15.54 -12.31
CA GLN A 474 18.05 15.07 -11.07
C GLN A 474 17.11 14.16 -10.24
N LEU A 475 15.81 14.45 -10.21
CA LEU A 475 14.85 13.56 -9.56
C LEU A 475 14.76 12.19 -10.27
N LEU A 476 14.79 12.17 -11.61
CA LEU A 476 14.75 10.94 -12.41
C LEU A 476 16.04 10.14 -12.29
N GLU A 477 17.21 10.81 -12.23
CA GLU A 477 18.51 10.19 -11.97
C GLU A 477 18.52 9.52 -10.59
N TYR A 478 18.14 10.26 -9.55
CA TYR A 478 18.00 9.73 -8.19
C TYR A 478 17.07 8.50 -8.13
N ALA A 479 15.93 8.54 -8.82
CA ALA A 479 15.04 7.40 -8.91
C ALA A 479 15.70 6.19 -9.57
N GLY A 480 16.47 6.40 -10.63
CA GLY A 480 17.25 5.36 -11.31
C GLY A 480 18.29 4.71 -10.41
N GLU A 481 19.05 5.51 -9.66
CA GLU A 481 20.03 5.02 -8.69
C GLU A 481 19.37 4.17 -7.60
N CYS A 482 18.25 4.63 -7.05
CA CYS A 482 17.53 3.88 -6.04
C CYS A 482 16.95 2.57 -6.57
N LEU A 483 16.37 2.57 -7.77
CA LEU A 483 15.87 1.35 -8.42
C LEU A 483 16.99 0.35 -8.71
N ALA A 484 18.17 0.82 -9.11
CA ALA A 484 19.34 -0.03 -9.30
C ALA A 484 19.79 -0.66 -7.97
N ALA A 485 19.84 0.14 -6.89
CA ALA A 485 20.20 -0.35 -5.57
C ALA A 485 19.17 -1.36 -5.00
N GLU A 486 17.88 -1.18 -5.27
CA GLU A 486 16.84 -2.18 -4.94
C GLU A 486 17.04 -3.49 -5.72
N ALA A 487 17.39 -3.39 -7.01
CA ALA A 487 17.67 -4.56 -7.83
C ALA A 487 18.92 -5.31 -7.34
N ASP A 488 19.95 -4.59 -6.85
CA ASP A 488 21.14 -5.22 -6.26
C ASP A 488 20.81 -6.00 -4.97
N MET A 489 19.90 -5.50 -4.14
CA MET A 489 19.42 -6.24 -2.96
C MET A 489 18.63 -7.51 -3.34
N ALA A 490 18.12 -7.60 -4.54
CA ALA A 490 17.35 -8.73 -5.05
C ALA A 490 18.18 -9.76 -5.84
N LYS A 491 19.47 -9.51 -6.09
CA LYS A 491 20.32 -10.36 -6.95
C LYS A 491 20.51 -11.79 -6.47
N ASP A 492 20.40 -12.03 -5.17
CA ASP A 492 20.55 -13.38 -4.59
C ASP A 492 19.28 -14.23 -4.75
N SER A 493 18.23 -13.68 -5.31
CA SER A 493 16.98 -14.39 -5.58
C SER A 493 16.70 -14.45 -7.08
N ALA A 494 16.48 -15.65 -7.62
CA ALA A 494 16.04 -15.89 -9.00
C ALA A 494 14.66 -15.27 -9.32
N ALA A 495 14.02 -14.64 -8.36
CA ALA A 495 12.74 -13.96 -8.49
C ALA A 495 12.98 -12.47 -8.75
N ALA A 496 13.03 -12.16 -10.01
CA ALA A 496 12.67 -10.90 -10.62
C ALA A 496 12.39 -9.73 -9.67
N SER A 497 13.27 -8.76 -9.76
CA SER A 497 13.08 -7.31 -9.59
C SER A 497 11.87 -6.85 -8.77
N VAL A 498 12.14 -6.06 -7.78
CA VAL A 498 11.22 -5.15 -7.07
C VAL A 498 10.26 -4.38 -8.00
N ARG A 499 10.57 -4.30 -9.29
CA ARG A 499 9.71 -3.80 -10.38
C ARG A 499 8.34 -4.47 -10.42
N HIS A 500 8.21 -5.71 -9.97
CA HIS A 500 6.92 -6.44 -9.92
C HIS A 500 5.99 -6.05 -8.76
N SER A 501 6.39 -5.15 -7.87
CA SER A 501 5.52 -4.72 -6.77
C SER A 501 4.29 -3.92 -7.22
N ILE A 502 4.19 -3.51 -8.51
CA ILE A 502 3.04 -2.78 -9.07
C ILE A 502 2.62 -3.34 -10.45
N PRO A 503 2.57 -4.65 -10.68
CA PRO A 503 2.41 -5.15 -12.04
C PRO A 503 1.05 -4.79 -12.66
N GLU A 504 -0.05 -4.89 -11.91
CA GLU A 504 -1.38 -4.61 -12.43
C GLU A 504 -1.59 -3.11 -12.70
N PHE A 505 -1.12 -2.26 -11.79
CA PHE A 505 -1.27 -0.82 -11.96
C PHE A 505 -0.36 -0.28 -13.07
N VAL A 506 0.85 -0.80 -13.21
CA VAL A 506 1.74 -0.45 -14.33
C VAL A 506 1.11 -0.83 -15.66
N LYS A 507 0.45 -1.99 -15.76
CA LYS A 507 -0.31 -2.36 -16.95
C LYS A 507 -1.43 -1.37 -17.27
N VAL A 508 -2.14 -0.90 -16.25
CA VAL A 508 -3.16 0.15 -16.43
C VAL A 508 -2.56 1.41 -17.02
N LEU A 509 -1.45 1.88 -16.46
CA LEU A 509 -0.75 3.07 -16.95
C LEU A 509 -0.20 2.87 -18.37
N TYR A 510 0.37 1.69 -18.63
CA TYR A 510 0.83 1.31 -19.96
C TYR A 510 -0.27 1.36 -21.01
N ARG A 511 -1.47 0.86 -20.66
CA ARG A 511 -2.64 0.92 -21.56
C ARG A 511 -3.22 2.32 -21.69
N TYR A 512 -3.15 3.11 -20.62
CA TYR A 512 -3.69 4.47 -20.63
C TYR A 512 -2.84 5.44 -21.46
N PHE A 513 -1.51 5.35 -21.32
CA PHE A 513 -0.56 6.23 -22.02
C PHE A 513 -0.03 5.64 -23.34
N GLY A 514 -0.17 4.32 -23.55
CA GLY A 514 0.27 3.66 -24.77
C GLY A 514 -0.54 4.06 -26.00
N GLU A 515 0.11 4.18 -27.13
CA GLU A 515 -0.54 4.32 -28.44
C GLU A 515 -1.22 3.01 -28.83
N GLU A 516 -2.40 3.06 -29.47
CA GLU A 516 -3.14 1.89 -29.96
C GLU A 516 -2.40 1.17 -31.09
#